data_2d2a0a031209067c4362be3d6bd97467
#
_entry.id   2d2a0a031209067c4362be3d6bd97467
#
_cell.length_a   1.000
_cell.length_b   1.000
_cell.length_c   1.000
_cell.angle_alpha   90.00
_cell.angle_beta   90.00
_cell.angle_gamma   90.00
#
_symmetry.space_group_name_H-M   'P 1'
#
loop_
_entity.id
_entity.type
_entity.pdbx_description
1 polymer ?
#
loop_
_entity_poly.entity_id
_entity_poly.type
_entity_poly.pdbx_seq_one_letter_code
_entity_poly.pdbx_strand_id
1 'polypeptide(L)'
;MLSKIRVAILDDHQSIIDGFTYRLSMDPDIQIVSTALFGEELEPMVANNPMDVLLLDVSVPNSEEDHNPYPVLHTIPSLLKEYPGLNILVISMFTQRSLIEALVNVGISGYILKDDQSSIQQLDKIVRQVANGGIYFSQRATWEPQAGGPDSVLTPRQQEALSLCASQPDGETGSLANQLGVTGSTLRNLLSNSYLRLGVRTRAAAIAKAHQLGILPVEPEPDLDTGKARKQSGKHSQRTPKRARSKAQAA
;
A
#
# COMPACT_ATOMS: atom_id res chain seq x y z
N MET A 1 10.12 19.15 -13.86
CA MET A 1 9.71 17.90 -14.52
C MET A 1 9.72 16.83 -13.43
N LEU A 2 8.64 16.10 -13.23
CA LEU A 2 8.63 14.93 -12.34
C LEU A 2 9.62 13.90 -12.94
N SER A 3 10.47 13.30 -12.10
CA SER A 3 11.38 12.24 -12.55
C SER A 3 10.56 11.03 -12.96
N LYS A 4 10.92 10.40 -14.08
CA LYS A 4 10.28 9.16 -14.52
C LYS A 4 10.54 8.04 -13.51
N ILE A 5 9.56 7.16 -13.36
CA ILE A 5 9.71 5.91 -12.60
C ILE A 5 10.58 4.96 -13.43
N ARG A 6 11.73 4.59 -12.89
CA ARG A 6 12.70 3.71 -13.53
C ARG A 6 12.40 2.28 -13.15
N VAL A 7 12.16 1.44 -14.13
CA VAL A 7 11.76 0.04 -13.93
C VAL A 7 12.78 -0.87 -14.59
N ALA A 8 13.21 -1.91 -13.88
CA ALA A 8 13.95 -3.02 -14.46
C ALA A 8 13.11 -4.29 -14.40
N ILE A 9 13.41 -5.25 -15.29
CA ILE A 9 12.67 -6.52 -15.42
C ILE A 9 13.64 -7.67 -15.43
N LEU A 10 13.43 -8.67 -14.58
CA LEU A 10 14.11 -9.97 -14.61
C LEU A 10 13.08 -11.07 -14.76
N ASP A 11 13.10 -11.77 -15.89
CA ASP A 11 12.22 -12.89 -16.24
C ASP A 11 12.93 -13.74 -17.28
N ASP A 12 12.92 -15.06 -17.16
CA ASP A 12 13.60 -15.97 -18.09
C ASP A 12 12.90 -16.12 -19.45
N HIS A 13 11.73 -15.48 -19.60
CA HIS A 13 10.94 -15.51 -20.84
C HIS A 13 10.97 -14.15 -21.55
N GLN A 14 11.71 -14.04 -22.66
CA GLN A 14 11.80 -12.82 -23.46
C GLN A 14 10.42 -12.26 -23.84
N SER A 15 9.47 -13.12 -24.18
CA SER A 15 8.11 -12.70 -24.54
C SER A 15 7.36 -12.01 -23.40
N ILE A 16 7.65 -12.37 -22.15
CA ILE A 16 7.09 -11.71 -20.96
C ILE A 16 7.73 -10.34 -20.79
N ILE A 17 9.05 -10.25 -20.90
CA ILE A 17 9.80 -8.98 -20.86
C ILE A 17 9.26 -8.03 -21.93
N ASP A 18 9.11 -8.49 -23.18
CA ASP A 18 8.57 -7.69 -24.28
C ASP A 18 7.15 -7.20 -24.00
N GLY A 19 6.30 -8.09 -23.46
CA GLY A 19 4.93 -7.76 -23.09
C GLY A 19 4.84 -6.71 -21.98
N PHE A 20 5.64 -6.83 -20.93
CA PHE A 20 5.69 -5.85 -19.86
C PHE A 20 6.31 -4.52 -20.33
N THR A 21 7.39 -4.58 -21.10
CA THR A 21 8.03 -3.40 -21.70
C THR A 21 7.03 -2.64 -22.57
N TYR A 22 6.33 -3.32 -23.47
CA TYR A 22 5.30 -2.70 -24.31
C TYR A 22 4.22 -2.03 -23.46
N ARG A 23 3.68 -2.76 -22.46
CA ARG A 23 2.61 -2.25 -21.60
C ARG A 23 3.04 -1.02 -20.79
N LEU A 24 4.21 -1.07 -20.19
CA LEU A 24 4.72 0.04 -19.36
C LEU A 24 5.14 1.23 -20.21
N SER A 25 5.57 1.03 -21.46
CA SER A 25 5.91 2.14 -22.37
C SER A 25 4.71 2.99 -22.80
N MET A 26 3.48 2.49 -22.58
CA MET A 26 2.26 3.29 -22.83
C MET A 26 2.10 4.41 -21.80
N ASP A 27 2.79 4.34 -20.67
CA ASP A 27 2.81 5.38 -19.65
C ASP A 27 4.07 6.26 -19.82
N PRO A 28 3.94 7.56 -20.17
CA PRO A 28 5.09 8.45 -20.43
C PRO A 28 5.97 8.69 -19.20
N ASP A 29 5.45 8.46 -17.99
CA ASP A 29 6.17 8.67 -16.74
C ASP A 29 6.93 7.40 -16.28
N ILE A 30 6.85 6.29 -17.02
CA ILE A 30 7.58 5.06 -16.76
C ILE A 30 8.69 4.90 -17.80
N GLN A 31 9.84 4.43 -17.35
CA GLN A 31 10.98 4.14 -18.20
C GLN A 31 11.57 2.78 -17.83
N ILE A 32 11.68 1.85 -18.80
CA ILE A 32 12.45 0.62 -18.62
C ILE A 32 13.94 0.99 -18.76
N VAL A 33 14.71 0.72 -17.71
CA VAL A 33 16.13 1.05 -17.64
C VAL A 33 17.03 -0.16 -17.87
N SER A 34 16.55 -1.37 -17.59
CA SER A 34 17.29 -2.60 -17.84
C SER A 34 16.36 -3.80 -17.89
N THR A 35 16.78 -4.85 -18.58
CA THR A 35 16.14 -6.17 -18.59
C THR A 35 17.20 -7.25 -18.49
N ALA A 36 16.86 -8.39 -17.89
CA ALA A 36 17.74 -9.54 -17.74
C ALA A 36 16.94 -10.84 -17.83
N LEU A 37 17.60 -11.93 -18.23
CA LEU A 37 17.02 -13.26 -18.39
C LEU A 37 17.47 -14.24 -17.29
N PHE A 38 18.61 -13.98 -16.66
CA PHE A 38 19.27 -14.88 -15.72
C PHE A 38 19.51 -14.25 -14.38
N GLY A 39 19.47 -15.08 -13.33
CA GLY A 39 19.61 -14.59 -11.95
C GLY A 39 20.98 -13.97 -11.67
N GLU A 40 22.07 -14.47 -12.26
CA GLU A 40 23.41 -13.90 -12.11
C GLU A 40 23.54 -12.45 -12.60
N GLU A 41 22.62 -12.01 -13.48
CA GLU A 41 22.57 -10.65 -13.98
C GLU A 41 21.93 -9.66 -12.98
N LEU A 42 21.23 -10.16 -11.94
CA LEU A 42 20.43 -9.33 -11.03
C LEU A 42 21.29 -8.31 -10.27
N GLU A 43 22.33 -8.75 -9.59
CA GLU A 43 23.20 -7.85 -8.81
C GLU A 43 23.92 -6.83 -9.70
N PRO A 44 24.57 -7.23 -10.81
CA PRO A 44 25.13 -6.27 -11.77
C PRO A 44 24.11 -5.30 -12.36
N MET A 45 22.91 -5.78 -12.64
CA MET A 45 21.83 -4.95 -13.18
C MET A 45 21.43 -3.84 -12.20
N VAL A 46 21.24 -4.19 -10.91
CA VAL A 46 20.87 -3.21 -9.86
C VAL A 46 22.03 -2.25 -9.60
N ALA A 47 23.27 -2.73 -9.58
CA ALA A 47 24.45 -1.91 -9.30
C ALA A 47 24.72 -0.86 -10.41
N ASN A 48 24.47 -1.22 -11.66
CA ASN A 48 24.80 -0.35 -12.80
C ASN A 48 23.64 0.52 -13.30
N ASN A 49 22.40 0.21 -12.90
CA ASN A 49 21.22 0.92 -13.37
C ASN A 49 20.39 1.43 -12.18
N PRO A 50 20.45 2.72 -11.87
CA PRO A 50 19.55 3.28 -10.86
C PRO A 50 18.09 3.01 -11.23
N MET A 51 17.35 2.34 -10.37
CA MET A 51 15.95 1.96 -10.57
C MET A 51 15.10 2.20 -9.33
N ASP A 52 13.81 2.39 -9.53
CA ASP A 52 12.84 2.62 -8.47
C ASP A 52 12.01 1.35 -8.19
N VAL A 53 11.76 0.57 -9.25
CA VAL A 53 11.00 -0.70 -9.18
C VAL A 53 11.72 -1.79 -9.97
N LEU A 54 11.86 -2.95 -9.35
CA LEU A 54 12.29 -4.19 -10.00
C LEU A 54 11.07 -5.11 -10.15
N LEU A 55 10.70 -5.45 -11.40
CA LEU A 55 9.79 -6.56 -11.68
C LEU A 55 10.61 -7.84 -11.69
N LEU A 56 10.28 -8.78 -10.82
CA LEU A 56 11.12 -9.95 -10.57
C LEU A 56 10.31 -11.24 -10.68
N ASP A 57 10.66 -12.11 -11.61
CA ASP A 57 10.25 -13.52 -11.50
C ASP A 57 11.15 -14.25 -10.51
N VAL A 58 10.55 -15.12 -9.71
CA VAL A 58 11.26 -15.95 -8.73
C VAL A 58 11.73 -17.29 -9.29
N SER A 59 11.32 -17.61 -10.51
CA SER A 59 11.64 -18.88 -11.18
C SER A 59 12.60 -18.68 -12.35
N VAL A 60 13.65 -17.90 -12.15
CA VAL A 60 14.67 -17.69 -13.17
C VAL A 60 15.85 -18.64 -12.97
N PRO A 61 16.47 -19.17 -14.05
CA PRO A 61 17.69 -19.95 -13.96
C PRO A 61 18.86 -19.05 -13.50
N ASN A 62 19.87 -19.69 -12.93
CA ASN A 62 21.05 -18.97 -12.44
C ASN A 62 21.80 -18.29 -13.61
N SER A 63 22.08 -19.03 -14.67
CA SER A 63 22.74 -18.54 -15.91
C SER A 63 22.27 -19.34 -17.12
N GLU A 64 22.76 -18.98 -18.33
CA GLU A 64 22.50 -19.73 -19.55
C GLU A 64 23.06 -21.18 -19.48
N GLU A 65 24.16 -21.39 -18.76
CA GLU A 65 24.79 -22.68 -18.57
C GLU A 65 24.30 -23.43 -17.33
N ASP A 66 23.82 -22.71 -16.31
CA ASP A 66 23.32 -23.24 -15.04
C ASP A 66 21.81 -23.00 -14.90
N HIS A 67 21.03 -24.01 -15.24
CA HIS A 67 19.54 -23.98 -15.17
C HIS A 67 18.98 -24.19 -13.77
N ASN A 68 19.81 -24.32 -12.72
CA ASN A 68 19.32 -24.35 -11.35
C ASN A 68 18.62 -23.03 -11.01
N PRO A 69 17.57 -23.07 -10.19
CA PRO A 69 16.87 -21.85 -9.78
C PRO A 69 17.80 -20.88 -9.05
N TYR A 70 17.78 -19.63 -9.43
CA TYR A 70 18.48 -18.56 -8.72
C TYR A 70 17.93 -18.37 -7.30
N PRO A 71 18.78 -18.20 -6.27
CA PRO A 71 18.35 -18.16 -4.88
C PRO A 71 17.73 -16.79 -4.48
N VAL A 72 16.63 -16.42 -5.09
CA VAL A 72 15.95 -15.11 -4.95
C VAL A 72 15.71 -14.75 -3.49
N LEU A 73 15.22 -15.69 -2.66
CA LEU A 73 14.93 -15.45 -1.23
C LEU A 73 16.19 -15.11 -0.43
N HIS A 74 17.36 -15.57 -0.87
CA HIS A 74 18.63 -15.26 -0.23
C HIS A 74 19.18 -13.90 -0.68
N THR A 75 18.95 -13.54 -1.95
CA THR A 75 19.51 -12.33 -2.56
C THR A 75 18.73 -11.06 -2.21
N ILE A 76 17.39 -11.13 -2.17
CA ILE A 76 16.52 -9.97 -1.90
C ILE A 76 16.91 -9.19 -0.64
N PRO A 77 17.16 -9.82 0.54
CA PRO A 77 17.52 -9.08 1.75
C PRO A 77 18.80 -8.23 1.59
N SER A 78 19.79 -8.77 0.90
CA SER A 78 21.06 -8.07 0.63
C SER A 78 20.84 -6.88 -0.29
N LEU A 79 20.08 -7.05 -1.36
CA LEU A 79 19.72 -5.97 -2.29
C LEU A 79 18.95 -4.84 -1.59
N LEU A 80 17.93 -5.17 -0.78
CA LEU A 80 17.14 -4.17 -0.06
C LEU A 80 17.94 -3.45 1.04
N LYS A 81 18.96 -4.09 1.60
CA LYS A 81 19.87 -3.47 2.54
C LYS A 81 20.81 -2.47 1.85
N GLU A 82 21.34 -2.85 0.69
CA GLU A 82 22.27 -2.02 -0.09
C GLU A 82 21.53 -0.89 -0.84
N TYR A 83 20.33 -1.17 -1.34
CA TYR A 83 19.49 -0.24 -2.10
C TYR A 83 18.14 -0.02 -1.40
N PRO A 84 18.07 0.73 -0.29
CA PRO A 84 16.87 0.85 0.55
C PRO A 84 15.69 1.57 -0.16
N GLY A 85 15.97 2.28 -1.26
CA GLY A 85 14.94 2.90 -2.12
C GLY A 85 14.34 1.97 -3.17
N LEU A 86 14.94 0.78 -3.38
CA LEU A 86 14.46 -0.20 -4.36
C LEU A 86 13.15 -0.83 -3.88
N ASN A 87 12.16 -0.88 -4.77
CA ASN A 87 10.91 -1.59 -4.57
C ASN A 87 10.90 -2.85 -5.44
N ILE A 88 10.66 -4.01 -4.85
CA ILE A 88 10.61 -5.29 -5.57
C ILE A 88 9.16 -5.73 -5.70
N LEU A 89 8.66 -5.81 -6.93
CA LEU A 89 7.36 -6.34 -7.30
C LEU A 89 7.56 -7.70 -7.95
N VAL A 90 7.23 -8.76 -7.22
CA VAL A 90 7.34 -10.13 -7.74
C VAL A 90 6.18 -10.42 -8.69
N ILE A 91 6.47 -11.01 -9.85
CA ILE A 91 5.48 -11.48 -10.83
C ILE A 91 5.78 -12.94 -11.14
N SER A 92 4.92 -13.88 -10.73
CA SER A 92 5.23 -15.29 -10.76
C SER A 92 3.99 -16.17 -11.03
N MET A 93 4.21 -17.42 -11.44
CA MET A 93 3.14 -18.42 -11.56
C MET A 93 2.82 -19.13 -10.25
N PHE A 94 3.66 -18.99 -9.23
CA PHE A 94 3.49 -19.72 -7.97
C PHE A 94 2.39 -19.15 -7.09
N THR A 95 1.55 -20.05 -6.56
CA THR A 95 0.45 -19.71 -5.67
C THR A 95 0.67 -20.21 -4.23
N GLN A 96 1.81 -20.86 -3.97
CA GLN A 96 2.12 -21.45 -2.68
C GLN A 96 2.25 -20.36 -1.61
N ARG A 97 1.39 -20.46 -0.60
CA ARG A 97 1.34 -19.53 0.53
C ARG A 97 2.71 -19.38 1.22
N SER A 98 3.40 -20.50 1.48
CA SER A 98 4.69 -20.49 2.15
C SER A 98 5.76 -19.70 1.40
N LEU A 99 5.75 -19.76 0.06
CA LEU A 99 6.66 -18.97 -0.77
C LEU A 99 6.31 -17.48 -0.71
N ILE A 100 5.02 -17.14 -0.83
CA ILE A 100 4.57 -15.74 -0.76
C ILE A 100 4.89 -15.15 0.63
N GLU A 101 4.64 -15.89 1.72
CA GLU A 101 5.01 -15.48 3.08
C GLU A 101 6.53 -15.28 3.22
N ALA A 102 7.34 -16.19 2.68
CA ALA A 102 8.79 -16.05 2.71
C ALA A 102 9.25 -14.79 1.95
N LEU A 103 8.70 -14.53 0.76
CA LEU A 103 8.99 -13.33 -0.03
C LEU A 103 8.55 -12.04 0.67
N VAL A 104 7.38 -12.03 1.31
CA VAL A 104 6.93 -10.90 2.13
C VAL A 104 7.88 -10.67 3.31
N ASN A 105 8.33 -11.75 3.97
CA ASN A 105 9.23 -11.64 5.11
C ASN A 105 10.61 -11.11 4.74
N VAL A 106 11.07 -11.31 3.50
CA VAL A 106 12.32 -10.70 3.02
C VAL A 106 12.16 -9.28 2.49
N GLY A 107 10.91 -8.74 2.43
CA GLY A 107 10.67 -7.31 2.24
C GLY A 107 10.25 -6.89 0.83
N ILE A 108 9.64 -7.78 0.03
CA ILE A 108 9.08 -7.38 -1.27
C ILE A 108 7.97 -6.32 -1.11
N SER A 109 7.78 -5.50 -2.13
CA SER A 109 6.74 -4.47 -2.17
C SER A 109 5.43 -4.97 -2.77
N GLY A 110 5.41 -6.16 -3.36
CA GLY A 110 4.18 -6.73 -3.90
C GLY A 110 4.37 -8.07 -4.58
N TYR A 111 3.23 -8.72 -4.87
CA TYR A 111 3.18 -10.01 -5.55
C TYR A 111 2.02 -10.06 -6.55
N ILE A 112 2.32 -10.34 -7.81
CA ILE A 112 1.35 -10.53 -8.89
C ILE A 112 1.45 -11.96 -9.40
N LEU A 113 0.32 -12.62 -9.58
CA LEU A 113 0.27 -13.87 -10.34
C LEU A 113 0.29 -13.59 -11.84
N LYS A 114 1.16 -14.27 -12.60
CA LYS A 114 1.28 -14.11 -14.06
C LYS A 114 -0.04 -14.40 -14.80
N ASP A 115 -0.93 -15.21 -14.23
CA ASP A 115 -2.25 -15.54 -14.76
C ASP A 115 -3.37 -14.57 -14.29
N ASP A 116 -3.06 -13.58 -13.44
CA ASP A 116 -4.01 -12.54 -13.05
C ASP A 116 -4.03 -11.42 -14.09
N GLN A 117 -4.85 -11.63 -15.13
CA GLN A 117 -4.99 -10.69 -16.23
C GLN A 117 -5.39 -9.28 -15.76
N SER A 118 -6.16 -9.18 -14.68
CA SER A 118 -6.62 -7.89 -14.17
C SER A 118 -5.46 -7.07 -13.60
N SER A 119 -4.56 -7.70 -12.87
CA SER A 119 -3.33 -7.07 -12.35
C SER A 119 -2.37 -6.73 -13.49
N ILE A 120 -2.17 -7.65 -14.44
CA ILE A 120 -1.31 -7.40 -15.60
C ILE A 120 -1.84 -6.25 -16.47
N GLN A 121 -3.15 -6.12 -16.65
CA GLN A 121 -3.73 -5.00 -17.41
C GLN A 121 -3.54 -3.63 -16.74
N GLN A 122 -3.36 -3.60 -15.42
CA GLN A 122 -3.16 -2.39 -14.62
C GLN A 122 -1.72 -2.25 -14.11
N LEU A 123 -0.76 -2.93 -14.76
CA LEU A 123 0.63 -3.00 -14.30
C LEU A 123 1.27 -1.61 -14.15
N ASP A 124 0.95 -0.67 -15.05
CA ASP A 124 1.38 0.73 -14.98
C ASP A 124 0.97 1.40 -13.66
N LYS A 125 -0.30 1.26 -13.26
CA LYS A 125 -0.84 1.81 -12.01
C LYS A 125 -0.23 1.15 -10.79
N ILE A 126 -0.03 -0.17 -10.85
CA ILE A 126 0.58 -0.95 -9.77
C ILE A 126 2.05 -0.53 -9.58
N VAL A 127 2.79 -0.38 -10.67
CA VAL A 127 4.17 0.11 -10.65
C VAL A 127 4.25 1.51 -10.03
N ARG A 128 3.34 2.43 -10.39
CA ARG A 128 3.26 3.75 -9.74
C ARG A 128 2.97 3.65 -8.25
N GLN A 129 2.02 2.81 -7.86
CA GLN A 129 1.69 2.59 -6.45
C GLN A 129 2.90 2.09 -5.67
N VAL A 130 3.61 1.10 -6.21
CA VAL A 130 4.78 0.49 -5.59
C VAL A 130 5.96 1.46 -5.55
N ALA A 131 6.21 2.21 -6.62
CA ALA A 131 7.26 3.24 -6.67
C ALA A 131 7.08 4.32 -5.59
N ASN A 132 5.83 4.63 -5.22
CA ASN A 132 5.49 5.57 -4.15
C ASN A 132 5.45 4.91 -2.75
N GLY A 133 6.03 3.71 -2.61
CA GLY A 133 6.11 2.99 -1.34
C GLY A 133 4.82 2.27 -0.94
N GLY A 134 3.84 2.17 -1.85
CA GLY A 134 2.66 1.34 -1.66
C GLY A 134 2.96 -0.15 -1.78
N ILE A 135 2.00 -0.98 -1.42
CA ILE A 135 2.10 -2.44 -1.46
C ILE A 135 0.96 -2.97 -2.32
N TYR A 136 1.24 -4.00 -3.13
CA TYR A 136 0.22 -4.62 -3.98
C TYR A 136 0.30 -6.15 -3.96
N PHE A 137 -0.85 -6.80 -3.80
CA PHE A 137 -1.00 -8.25 -3.98
C PHE A 137 -2.17 -8.54 -4.90
N SER A 138 -1.96 -9.39 -5.89
CA SER A 138 -3.04 -9.87 -6.74
C SER A 138 -4.06 -10.70 -5.94
N GLN A 139 -5.31 -10.75 -6.42
CA GLN A 139 -6.42 -11.29 -5.63
C GLN A 139 -6.20 -12.72 -5.16
N ARG A 140 -5.63 -13.56 -6.01
CA ARG A 140 -5.37 -14.96 -5.71
C ARG A 140 -4.08 -15.19 -4.93
N ALA A 141 -3.23 -14.17 -4.79
CA ALA A 141 -2.04 -14.21 -3.95
C ALA A 141 -2.36 -13.89 -2.47
N THR A 142 -3.57 -13.39 -2.18
CA THR A 142 -4.06 -13.19 -0.82
C THR A 142 -4.88 -14.40 -0.39
N TRP A 143 -4.67 -14.86 0.83
CA TRP A 143 -5.49 -15.90 1.45
C TRP A 143 -6.35 -15.29 2.56
N GLU A 144 -7.52 -15.89 2.81
CA GLU A 144 -8.28 -15.54 4.01
C GLU A 144 -7.47 -15.94 5.25
N PRO A 145 -7.32 -15.05 6.23
CA PRO A 145 -6.69 -15.43 7.50
C PRO A 145 -7.49 -16.60 8.07
N GLN A 146 -6.84 -17.73 8.31
CA GLN A 146 -7.48 -18.73 9.14
C GLN A 146 -7.74 -18.06 10.50
N ALA A 147 -9.00 -18.06 10.93
CA ALA A 147 -9.39 -17.65 12.26
C ALA A 147 -8.67 -18.59 13.26
N GLY A 148 -7.45 -18.25 13.59
CA GLY A 148 -6.58 -19.01 14.47
C GLY A 148 -6.36 -18.27 15.76
N GLY A 149 -7.01 -18.74 16.81
CA GLY A 149 -6.66 -18.52 18.19
C GLY A 149 -6.81 -17.11 18.78
N PRO A 150 -6.92 -16.99 20.11
CA PRO A 150 -7.18 -15.74 20.83
C PRO A 150 -5.97 -14.79 20.90
N ASP A 151 -4.88 -15.08 20.21
CA ASP A 151 -3.69 -14.22 20.23
C ASP A 151 -3.75 -13.21 19.09
N SER A 152 -3.59 -11.96 19.43
CA SER A 152 -3.73 -10.73 18.63
C SER A 152 -3.46 -10.92 17.14
N VAL A 153 -4.44 -10.55 16.32
CA VAL A 153 -4.38 -10.62 14.83
C VAL A 153 -3.10 -9.97 14.27
N LEU A 154 -2.57 -8.96 14.96
CA LEU A 154 -1.32 -8.28 14.63
C LEU A 154 -0.34 -8.33 15.81
N THR A 155 0.96 -8.41 15.50
CA THR A 155 2.00 -8.23 16.53
C THR A 155 2.05 -6.77 17.00
N PRO A 156 2.61 -6.48 18.20
CA PRO A 156 2.73 -5.09 18.68
C PRO A 156 3.44 -4.17 17.70
N ARG A 157 4.48 -4.66 17.02
CA ARG A 157 5.24 -3.87 16.04
C ARG A 157 4.47 -3.64 14.75
N GLN A 158 3.62 -4.58 14.35
CA GLN A 158 2.69 -4.41 13.22
C GLN A 158 1.58 -3.42 13.55
N GLN A 159 1.05 -3.45 14.78
CA GLN A 159 0.06 -2.48 15.26
C GLN A 159 0.65 -1.06 15.28
N GLU A 160 1.87 -0.90 15.81
CA GLU A 160 2.58 0.37 15.84
C GLU A 160 2.79 0.94 14.44
N ALA A 161 3.28 0.10 13.49
CA ALA A 161 3.45 0.50 12.10
C ALA A 161 2.12 0.92 11.44
N LEU A 162 1.05 0.19 11.69
CA LEU A 162 -0.26 0.49 11.13
C LEU A 162 -0.90 1.73 11.77
N SER A 163 -0.71 1.91 13.08
CA SER A 163 -1.14 3.12 13.82
C SER A 163 -0.47 4.38 13.27
N LEU A 164 0.84 4.31 13.04
CA LEU A 164 1.58 5.42 12.44
C LEU A 164 1.08 5.74 11.02
N CYS A 165 0.75 4.72 10.23
CA CYS A 165 0.14 4.92 8.92
C CYS A 165 -1.27 5.51 9.00
N ALA A 166 -2.04 5.22 10.06
CA ALA A 166 -3.36 5.78 10.27
C ALA A 166 -3.30 7.28 10.64
N SER A 167 -2.31 7.65 11.46
CA SER A 167 -2.10 9.07 11.81
C SER A 167 -1.56 9.93 10.67
N GLN A 168 -0.93 9.31 9.66
CA GLN A 168 -0.36 10.00 8.50
C GLN A 168 -0.69 9.23 7.21
N PRO A 169 -1.96 9.30 6.73
CA PRO A 169 -2.41 8.51 5.57
C PRO A 169 -1.60 8.76 4.30
N ASP A 170 -1.19 10.01 4.07
CA ASP A 170 -0.40 10.45 2.92
C ASP A 170 1.12 10.42 3.19
N GLY A 171 1.53 9.90 4.35
CA GLY A 171 2.95 9.84 4.74
C GLY A 171 3.76 8.92 3.82
N GLU A 172 4.90 9.44 3.34
CA GLU A 172 5.85 8.65 2.56
C GLU A 172 6.45 7.52 3.40
N THR A 173 6.63 6.35 2.80
CA THR A 173 7.17 5.15 3.47
C THR A 173 8.53 5.40 4.13
N GLY A 174 9.40 6.21 3.50
CA GLY A 174 10.70 6.56 4.06
C GLY A 174 10.59 7.40 5.34
N SER A 175 9.72 8.41 5.35
CA SER A 175 9.47 9.25 6.52
C SER A 175 8.86 8.46 7.68
N LEU A 176 7.86 7.62 7.38
CA LEU A 176 7.22 6.74 8.38
C LEU A 176 8.21 5.73 8.95
N ALA A 177 9.09 5.17 8.13
CA ALA A 177 10.13 4.24 8.57
C ALA A 177 11.11 4.90 9.55
N ASN A 178 11.55 6.14 9.25
CA ASN A 178 12.42 6.93 10.12
C ASN A 178 11.74 7.20 11.47
N GLN A 179 10.46 7.57 11.49
CA GLN A 179 9.69 7.79 12.72
C GLN A 179 9.56 6.51 13.56
N LEU A 180 9.41 5.36 12.90
CA LEU A 180 9.35 4.06 13.56
C LEU A 180 10.73 3.52 14.00
N GLY A 181 11.82 4.19 13.58
CA GLY A 181 13.18 3.77 13.88
C GLY A 181 13.60 2.49 13.14
N VAL A 182 13.08 2.29 11.92
CA VAL A 182 13.37 1.11 11.08
C VAL A 182 13.74 1.54 9.65
N THR A 183 14.20 0.59 8.86
CA THR A 183 14.42 0.83 7.42
C THR A 183 13.08 0.83 6.64
N GLY A 184 13.05 1.46 5.47
CA GLY A 184 11.89 1.42 4.59
C GLY A 184 11.47 0.00 4.21
N SER A 185 12.43 -0.92 4.02
CA SER A 185 12.14 -2.34 3.76
C SER A 185 11.51 -3.04 4.98
N THR A 186 11.98 -2.72 6.19
CA THR A 186 11.38 -3.27 7.43
C THR A 186 9.94 -2.78 7.60
N LEU A 187 9.68 -1.48 7.36
CA LEU A 187 8.31 -0.96 7.42
C LEU A 187 7.41 -1.64 6.38
N ARG A 188 7.87 -1.78 5.13
CA ARG A 188 7.12 -2.51 4.09
C ARG A 188 6.81 -3.94 4.52
N ASN A 189 7.78 -4.64 5.09
CA ASN A 189 7.58 -5.99 5.63
C ASN A 189 6.51 -6.02 6.72
N LEU A 190 6.56 -5.13 7.70
CA LEU A 190 5.56 -5.03 8.76
C LEU A 190 4.16 -4.79 8.20
N LEU A 191 4.04 -3.86 7.24
CA LEU A 191 2.76 -3.53 6.60
C LEU A 191 2.25 -4.68 5.72
N SER A 192 3.11 -5.31 4.91
CA SER A 192 2.73 -6.46 4.08
C SER A 192 2.20 -7.61 4.93
N ASN A 193 2.91 -7.96 6.01
CA ASN A 193 2.45 -8.97 6.95
C ASN A 193 1.13 -8.58 7.62
N SER A 194 0.94 -7.30 7.96
CA SER A 194 -0.32 -6.80 8.52
C SER A 194 -1.47 -6.97 7.52
N TYR A 195 -1.24 -6.63 6.25
CA TYR A 195 -2.26 -6.75 5.20
C TYR A 195 -2.65 -8.22 4.98
N LEU A 196 -1.67 -9.11 4.93
CA LEU A 196 -1.91 -10.55 4.82
C LEU A 196 -2.73 -11.07 6.00
N ARG A 197 -2.37 -10.71 7.23
CA ARG A 197 -3.09 -11.14 8.45
C ARG A 197 -4.51 -10.58 8.51
N LEU A 198 -4.73 -9.35 8.05
CA LEU A 198 -6.05 -8.71 8.00
C LEU A 198 -6.89 -9.13 6.79
N GLY A 199 -6.32 -9.87 5.83
CA GLY A 199 -6.99 -10.27 4.58
C GLY A 199 -7.30 -9.10 3.66
N VAL A 200 -6.44 -8.08 3.62
CA VAL A 200 -6.62 -6.85 2.83
C VAL A 200 -5.41 -6.59 1.95
N ARG A 201 -5.51 -5.62 1.02
CA ARG A 201 -4.48 -5.40 -0.02
C ARG A 201 -3.92 -3.98 -0.05
N THR A 202 -4.52 -3.06 0.69
CA THR A 202 -4.13 -1.63 0.65
C THR A 202 -3.99 -1.09 2.06
N ARG A 203 -3.18 -0.04 2.21
CA ARG A 203 -3.01 0.69 3.47
C ARG A 203 -4.36 1.14 4.02
N ALA A 204 -5.18 1.79 3.20
CA ALA A 204 -6.48 2.28 3.61
C ALA A 204 -7.42 1.15 4.09
N ALA A 205 -7.46 0.02 3.36
CA ALA A 205 -8.26 -1.14 3.76
C ALA A 205 -7.75 -1.77 5.06
N ALA A 206 -6.42 -1.80 5.29
CA ALA A 206 -5.83 -2.32 6.51
C ALA A 206 -6.17 -1.44 7.72
N ILE A 207 -6.10 -0.13 7.57
CA ILE A 207 -6.48 0.83 8.62
C ILE A 207 -7.97 0.69 8.95
N ALA A 208 -8.84 0.70 7.93
CA ALA A 208 -10.28 0.53 8.13
C ALA A 208 -10.62 -0.80 8.83
N LYS A 209 -9.96 -1.90 8.41
CA LYS A 209 -10.16 -3.22 9.03
C LYS A 209 -9.65 -3.27 10.47
N ALA A 210 -8.54 -2.61 10.77
CA ALA A 210 -7.98 -2.55 12.11
C ALA A 210 -8.87 -1.75 13.06
N HIS A 211 -9.48 -0.63 12.60
CA HIS A 211 -10.52 0.09 13.36
C HIS A 211 -11.75 -0.79 13.61
N GLN A 212 -12.24 -1.49 12.57
CA GLN A 212 -13.39 -2.40 12.68
C GLN A 212 -13.17 -3.52 13.71
N LEU A 213 -11.93 -4.01 13.82
CA LEU A 213 -11.55 -5.07 14.76
C LEU A 213 -11.16 -4.53 16.15
N GLY A 214 -11.21 -3.20 16.37
CA GLY A 214 -10.78 -2.58 17.63
C GLY A 214 -9.29 -2.66 17.91
N ILE A 215 -8.47 -2.96 16.89
CA ILE A 215 -7.00 -3.01 16.97
C ILE A 215 -6.41 -1.60 17.03
N LEU A 216 -7.03 -0.66 16.30
CA LEU A 216 -6.71 0.76 16.35
C LEU A 216 -7.88 1.53 16.98
N PRO A 217 -7.60 2.57 17.80
CA PRO A 217 -8.64 3.44 18.33
C PRO A 217 -9.34 4.17 17.19
N VAL A 218 -10.66 4.25 17.27
CA VAL A 218 -11.45 5.13 16.39
C VAL A 218 -11.35 6.54 17.00
N GLU A 219 -10.85 7.50 16.22
CA GLU A 219 -10.99 8.90 16.65
C GLU A 219 -12.49 9.22 16.76
N PRO A 220 -12.96 9.80 17.90
CA PRO A 220 -14.34 10.24 17.99
C PRO A 220 -14.58 11.26 16.87
N GLU A 221 -15.65 11.06 16.08
CA GLU A 221 -16.06 12.07 15.11
C GLU A 221 -16.15 13.41 15.84
N PRO A 222 -15.60 14.50 15.28
CA PRO A 222 -15.78 15.83 15.88
C PRO A 222 -17.29 16.05 16.01
N ASP A 223 -17.74 16.28 17.25
CA ASP A 223 -19.13 16.62 17.55
C ASP A 223 -19.55 17.75 16.60
N LEU A 224 -20.29 17.41 15.57
CA LEU A 224 -21.03 18.39 14.78
C LEU A 224 -22.07 18.93 15.72
N ASP A 225 -21.67 19.99 16.43
CA ASP A 225 -22.55 20.78 17.27
C ASP A 225 -23.79 21.21 16.45
N THR A 226 -24.82 20.39 16.53
CA THR A 226 -26.13 20.73 16.02
C THR A 226 -26.65 21.86 16.93
N GLY A 227 -26.28 23.07 16.54
CA GLY A 227 -26.78 24.29 17.14
C GLY A 227 -28.31 24.30 17.19
N LYS A 228 -28.87 23.63 18.17
CA LYS A 228 -30.26 23.84 18.58
C LYS A 228 -30.34 25.21 19.21
N ALA A 229 -30.84 26.17 18.43
CA ALA A 229 -31.26 27.47 18.87
C ALA A 229 -32.13 27.32 20.13
N ARG A 230 -31.58 27.72 21.28
CA ARG A 230 -32.26 27.81 22.54
C ARG A 230 -33.21 29.01 22.45
N LYS A 231 -34.50 28.75 22.15
CA LYS A 231 -35.59 29.70 22.37
C LYS A 231 -35.61 30.01 23.85
N GLN A 232 -35.13 31.21 24.21
CA GLN A 232 -35.37 31.79 25.52
C GLN A 232 -36.85 32.16 25.64
N SER A 233 -37.58 31.38 26.41
CA SER A 233 -38.88 31.78 26.97
C SER A 233 -38.63 32.72 28.15
N GLY A 234 -38.71 34.03 27.91
CA GLY A 234 -38.76 35.06 28.97
C GLY A 234 -40.21 35.29 29.35
N LYS A 235 -40.60 34.87 30.54
CA LYS A 235 -41.85 35.19 31.24
C LYS A 235 -41.79 36.57 31.81
N HIS A 236 -42.99 37.16 31.92
CA HIS A 236 -43.45 38.24 32.82
C HIS A 236 -43.43 39.65 32.22
N SER A 237 -44.48 40.46 32.31
CA SER A 237 -45.41 40.69 33.42
C SER A 237 -46.55 41.54 32.93
N GLN A 238 -47.70 41.32 33.55
CA GLN A 238 -48.93 42.02 33.48
C GLN A 238 -48.83 43.57 33.58
N ARG A 239 -49.64 44.26 32.79
CA ARG A 239 -50.52 45.32 33.33
C ARG A 239 -51.49 45.92 32.28
N THR A 240 -52.73 45.65 32.42
CA THR A 240 -53.88 46.47 31.96
C THR A 240 -54.06 47.65 32.89
N PRO A 241 -54.98 48.65 32.66
CA PRO A 241 -55.71 49.08 31.46
C PRO A 241 -55.77 50.62 31.32
N LYS A 242 -56.34 51.17 30.24
CA LYS A 242 -57.37 52.29 30.22
C LYS A 242 -57.46 52.88 28.79
N ARG A 243 -58.61 52.65 28.17
CA ARG A 243 -59.73 53.63 27.90
C ARG A 243 -59.32 54.97 27.29
N ALA A 244 -59.69 55.23 26.07
CA ALA A 244 -60.67 56.25 25.63
C ALA A 244 -60.48 56.47 24.11
N ARG A 245 -61.60 56.24 23.42
CA ARG A 245 -62.44 57.18 22.67
C ARG A 245 -61.70 58.02 21.60
N SER A 246 -62.08 57.90 20.36
CA SER A 246 -63.15 58.65 19.72
C SER A 246 -62.79 59.15 18.35
N LYS A 247 -63.71 58.91 17.41
CA LYS A 247 -64.12 59.76 16.28
C LYS A 247 -63.12 59.83 15.11
N ALA A 248 -63.49 59.32 14.00
CA ALA A 248 -64.49 59.82 13.03
C ALA A 248 -63.82 60.51 11.85
N GLN A 249 -64.28 60.04 10.73
CA GLN A 249 -64.75 60.77 9.54
C GLN A 249 -63.66 61.13 8.47
N ALA A 250 -63.84 60.45 7.39
CA ALA A 250 -64.30 61.00 6.11
C ALA A 250 -63.24 61.78 5.30
N ALA A 251 -62.85 61.29 4.21
CA ALA A 251 -63.23 61.56 2.86
C ALA A 251 -62.51 60.59 1.96
#